data_873be0e830434a02e1c9a16db8fa72f5
#
_entry.id   873be0e830434a02e1c9a16db8fa72f5
#
_cell.length_a   1.000
_cell.length_b   1.000
_cell.length_c   1.000
_cell.angle_alpha   90.00
_cell.angle_beta   90.00
_cell.angle_gamma   90.00
#
_symmetry.space_group_name_H-M   'P 1'
#
loop_
_entity.id
_entity.type
_entity.pdbx_description
1 polymer ?
#
loop_
_entity_poly.entity_id
_entity_poly.type
_entity_poly.pdbx_seq_one_letter_code
_entity_poly.pdbx_strand_id
1 'polypeptide(L)'
;VIRAVLDTTVAVAAGKSQSSSSPNREIIDRWLQGEFTLLLSKDIAAEYATKLRERGVGDHAILTFLRQLALLAEIVDIKFFHFRHYPIDENDIAFLLCAMNGHATHLISYDSHLLDLDIHYPEIIFSSAIPFLNTLRQIQ
;
A
#
# COMPACT_ATOMS: atom_id res chain seq x y z
N VAL A 1 -0.85 -10.44 13.37
CA VAL A 1 -0.82 -10.47 11.90
C VAL A 1 -0.81 -9.05 11.35
N ILE A 2 0.15 -8.74 10.50
CA ILE A 2 0.24 -7.43 9.86
C ILE A 2 -0.64 -7.43 8.61
N ARG A 3 -1.51 -6.44 8.53
CA ARG A 3 -2.41 -6.20 7.40
C ARG A 3 -2.18 -4.77 6.93
N ALA A 4 -1.62 -4.61 5.74
CA ALA A 4 -1.12 -3.31 5.30
C ALA A 4 -1.73 -2.85 3.99
N VAL A 5 -1.97 -1.53 3.90
CA VAL A 5 -2.27 -0.83 2.65
C VAL A 5 -1.03 -0.05 2.26
N LEU A 6 -0.58 -0.20 1.03
CA LEU A 6 0.52 0.58 0.46
C LEU A 6 -0.04 1.66 -0.45
N ASP A 7 0.26 2.91 -0.13
CA ASP A 7 -0.08 4.02 -1.01
C ASP A 7 0.70 3.90 -2.33
N THR A 8 0.18 4.52 -3.37
CA THR A 8 0.76 4.50 -4.72
C THR A 8 2.23 4.93 -4.72
N THR A 9 2.60 5.89 -3.88
CA THR A 9 3.99 6.38 -3.82
C THR A 9 4.97 5.25 -3.47
N VAL A 10 4.57 4.35 -2.59
CA VAL A 10 5.39 3.20 -2.18
C VAL A 10 5.43 2.15 -3.30
N ALA A 11 4.28 1.79 -3.85
CA ALA A 11 4.18 0.78 -4.90
C ALA A 11 4.94 1.19 -6.16
N VAL A 12 4.82 2.46 -6.55
CA VAL A 12 5.52 3.00 -7.74
C VAL A 12 7.02 3.03 -7.50
N ALA A 13 7.46 3.47 -6.31
CA ALA A 13 8.89 3.49 -5.98
C ALA A 13 9.49 2.07 -6.04
N ALA A 14 8.76 1.07 -5.56
CA ALA A 14 9.20 -0.32 -5.64
C ALA A 14 9.30 -0.79 -7.10
N GLY A 15 8.31 -0.47 -7.93
CA GLY A 15 8.28 -0.88 -9.33
C GLY A 15 9.36 -0.24 -10.18
N LYS A 16 9.77 0.98 -9.85
CA LYS A 16 10.85 1.69 -10.55
C LYS A 16 12.23 1.28 -10.09
N SER A 17 12.36 0.70 -8.91
CA SER A 17 13.68 0.40 -8.34
C SER A 17 14.31 -0.80 -9.02
N GLN A 18 15.56 -0.62 -9.47
CA GLN A 18 16.43 -1.69 -9.96
C GLN A 18 17.29 -2.27 -8.84
N SER A 19 17.28 -1.63 -7.67
CA SER A 19 18.16 -1.99 -6.56
C SER A 19 17.43 -2.86 -5.54
N SER A 20 18.03 -4.00 -5.18
CA SER A 20 17.52 -4.86 -4.12
C SER A 20 17.67 -4.23 -2.73
N SER A 21 18.44 -3.13 -2.60
CA SER A 21 18.60 -2.41 -1.34
C SER A 21 17.54 -1.33 -1.13
N SER A 22 16.66 -1.08 -2.11
CA SER A 22 15.57 -0.11 -1.96
C SER A 22 14.61 -0.57 -0.86
N PRO A 23 14.27 0.29 0.11
CA PRO A 23 13.29 -0.06 1.14
C PRO A 23 11.93 -0.46 0.54
N ASN A 24 11.49 0.23 -0.49
CA ASN A 24 10.21 -0.06 -1.12
C ASN A 24 10.22 -1.43 -1.82
N ARG A 25 11.33 -1.76 -2.47
CA ARG A 25 11.49 -3.07 -3.10
C ARG A 25 11.52 -4.18 -2.06
N GLU A 26 12.20 -3.95 -0.95
CA GLU A 26 12.24 -4.94 0.14
C GLU A 26 10.83 -5.20 0.70
N ILE A 27 9.98 -4.18 0.84
CA ILE A 27 8.60 -4.36 1.29
C ILE A 27 7.86 -5.30 0.34
N ILE A 28 7.95 -5.08 -0.97
CA ILE A 28 7.29 -5.94 -1.95
C ILE A 28 7.83 -7.37 -1.89
N ASP A 29 9.15 -7.53 -1.80
CA ASP A 29 9.77 -8.85 -1.73
C ASP A 29 9.32 -9.61 -0.48
N ARG A 30 9.19 -8.94 0.66
CA ARG A 30 8.69 -9.54 1.89
C ARG A 30 7.23 -9.94 1.79
N TRP A 31 6.42 -9.11 1.13
CA TRP A 31 5.03 -9.48 0.84
C TRP A 31 4.96 -10.73 -0.03
N LEU A 32 5.75 -10.80 -1.09
CA LEU A 32 5.79 -11.97 -1.98
C LEU A 32 6.20 -13.25 -1.24
N GLN A 33 6.97 -13.11 -0.16
CA GLN A 33 7.36 -14.23 0.71
C GLN A 33 6.31 -14.57 1.77
N GLY A 34 5.20 -13.84 1.81
CA GLY A 34 4.11 -14.10 2.73
C GLY A 34 4.30 -13.53 4.14
N GLU A 35 5.18 -12.54 4.31
CA GLU A 35 5.49 -12.00 5.65
C GLU A 35 4.39 -11.08 6.19
N PHE A 36 3.53 -10.55 5.33
CA PHE A 36 2.35 -9.79 5.75
C PHE A 36 1.26 -9.90 4.70
N THR A 37 0.04 -9.51 5.09
CA THR A 37 -1.10 -9.46 4.18
C THR A 37 -1.18 -8.08 3.53
N LEU A 38 -1.11 -8.02 2.21
CA LEU A 38 -1.33 -6.79 1.46
C LEU A 38 -2.82 -6.67 1.14
N LEU A 39 -3.41 -5.56 1.57
CA LEU A 39 -4.81 -5.26 1.30
C LEU A 39 -4.92 -4.45 0.00
N LEU A 40 -5.91 -4.80 -0.81
CA LEU A 40 -6.07 -4.21 -2.13
C LEU A 40 -7.56 -4.01 -2.42
N SER A 41 -7.90 -2.91 -3.10
CA SER A 41 -9.20 -2.73 -3.71
C SER A 41 -9.05 -2.59 -5.21
N LYS A 42 -10.14 -2.68 -5.95
CA LYS A 42 -10.12 -2.49 -7.41
C LYS A 42 -9.58 -1.12 -7.78
N ASP A 43 -9.98 -0.09 -7.05
CA ASP A 43 -9.55 1.28 -7.32
C ASP A 43 -8.06 1.46 -7.09
N ILE A 44 -7.53 0.85 -6.04
CA ILE A 44 -6.09 0.89 -5.74
C ILE A 44 -5.30 0.16 -6.84
N ALA A 45 -5.75 -1.02 -7.27
CA ALA A 45 -5.07 -1.77 -8.33
C ALA A 45 -5.01 -0.97 -9.63
N ALA A 46 -6.11 -0.32 -10.00
CA ALA A 46 -6.18 0.52 -11.18
C ALA A 46 -5.22 1.71 -11.07
N GLU A 47 -5.14 2.35 -9.90
CA GLU A 47 -4.23 3.46 -9.68
C GLU A 47 -2.77 3.04 -9.75
N TYR A 48 -2.41 1.89 -9.18
CA TYR A 48 -1.05 1.35 -9.31
C TYR A 48 -0.67 1.18 -10.77
N ALA A 49 -1.53 0.55 -11.57
CA ALA A 49 -1.25 0.32 -12.98
C ALA A 49 -1.08 1.62 -13.76
N THR A 50 -1.96 2.59 -13.52
CA THR A 50 -1.91 3.90 -14.18
C THR A 50 -0.62 4.64 -13.85
N LYS A 51 -0.27 4.70 -12.57
CA LYS A 51 0.92 5.44 -12.12
C LYS A 51 2.21 4.76 -12.54
N LEU A 52 2.26 3.44 -12.52
CA LEU A 52 3.44 2.71 -13.02
C LEU A 52 3.67 3.01 -14.49
N ARG A 53 2.61 3.00 -15.31
CA ARG A 53 2.71 3.33 -16.73
C ARG A 53 3.17 4.78 -16.94
N GLU A 54 2.60 5.72 -16.20
CA GLU A 54 2.99 7.14 -16.29
C GLU A 54 4.45 7.36 -15.93
N ARG A 55 5.01 6.54 -15.07
CA ARG A 55 6.40 6.63 -14.63
C ARG A 55 7.35 5.82 -15.51
N GLY A 56 6.87 5.26 -16.61
CA GLY A 56 7.71 4.58 -17.61
C GLY A 56 8.01 3.13 -17.33
N VAL A 57 7.32 2.50 -16.40
CA VAL A 57 7.47 1.05 -16.16
C VAL A 57 6.86 0.30 -17.34
N GLY A 58 7.58 -0.70 -17.87
CA GLY A 58 7.14 -1.45 -19.04
C GLY A 58 5.91 -2.31 -18.79
N ASP A 59 5.17 -2.58 -19.86
CA ASP A 59 3.90 -3.33 -19.78
C ASP A 59 4.09 -4.72 -19.17
N HIS A 60 5.19 -5.40 -19.51
CA HIS A 60 5.46 -6.73 -18.95
C HIS A 60 5.62 -6.71 -17.44
N ALA A 61 6.37 -5.73 -16.91
CA ALA A 61 6.57 -5.59 -15.47
C ALA A 61 5.25 -5.24 -14.76
N ILE A 62 4.45 -4.35 -15.35
CA ILE A 62 3.13 -3.99 -14.80
C ILE A 62 2.24 -5.22 -14.76
N LEU A 63 2.17 -5.99 -15.84
CA LEU A 63 1.33 -7.20 -15.91
C LEU A 63 1.78 -8.25 -14.88
N THR A 64 3.09 -8.42 -14.71
CA THR A 64 3.63 -9.34 -13.69
C THR A 64 3.17 -8.92 -12.30
N PHE A 65 3.27 -7.63 -11.97
CA PHE A 65 2.84 -7.13 -10.67
C PHE A 65 1.33 -7.31 -10.47
N LEU A 66 0.52 -7.00 -11.49
CA LEU A 66 -0.94 -7.19 -11.40
C LEU A 66 -1.31 -8.65 -11.17
N ARG A 67 -0.60 -9.58 -11.79
CA ARG A 67 -0.80 -11.02 -11.55
C ARG A 67 -0.46 -11.41 -10.12
N GLN A 68 0.63 -10.88 -9.58
CA GLN A 68 1.03 -11.12 -8.19
C GLN A 68 -0.04 -10.59 -7.23
N LEU A 69 -0.55 -9.39 -7.51
CA LEU A 69 -1.65 -8.81 -6.71
C LEU A 69 -2.89 -9.70 -6.76
N ALA A 70 -3.27 -10.16 -7.94
CA ALA A 70 -4.46 -11.01 -8.10
C ALA A 70 -4.34 -12.33 -7.35
N LEU A 71 -3.14 -12.89 -7.27
CA LEU A 71 -2.91 -14.19 -6.64
C LEU A 71 -2.67 -14.11 -5.14
N LEU A 72 -2.04 -13.04 -4.66
CA LEU A 72 -1.49 -12.99 -3.30
C LEU A 72 -2.08 -11.92 -2.41
N ALA A 73 -2.63 -10.83 -2.96
CA ALA A 73 -3.24 -9.78 -2.15
C ALA A 73 -4.63 -10.20 -1.68
N GLU A 74 -5.03 -9.67 -0.53
CA GLU A 74 -6.40 -9.83 -0.07
C GLU A 74 -7.24 -8.71 -0.67
N ILE A 75 -8.25 -9.09 -1.48
CA ILE A 75 -9.16 -8.12 -2.10
C ILE A 75 -10.20 -7.72 -1.07
N VAL A 76 -10.25 -6.42 -0.78
CA VAL A 76 -11.16 -5.87 0.22
C VAL A 76 -12.43 -5.38 -0.45
N ASP A 77 -13.59 -5.85 0.06
CA ASP A 77 -14.89 -5.32 -0.33
C ASP A 77 -15.14 -4.02 0.40
N ILE A 78 -15.44 -2.96 -0.34
CA ILE A 78 -15.75 -1.65 0.24
C ILE A 78 -17.23 -1.62 0.57
N LYS A 79 -17.56 -1.76 1.86
CA LYS A 79 -18.94 -1.85 2.35
C LYS A 79 -19.43 -0.56 2.97
N PHE A 80 -18.53 0.26 3.55
CA PHE A 80 -18.90 1.56 4.10
C PHE A 80 -17.97 2.64 3.55
N PHE A 81 -18.51 3.85 3.44
CA PHE A 81 -17.91 4.97 2.73
C PHE A 81 -17.81 6.23 3.58
N HIS A 82 -18.16 6.16 4.86
CA HIS A 82 -18.15 7.33 5.75
C HIS A 82 -16.88 7.35 6.58
N PHE A 83 -16.28 8.53 6.70
CA PHE A 83 -15.07 8.74 7.47
C PHE A 83 -15.37 9.56 8.71
N ARG A 84 -14.65 9.27 9.81
CA ARG A 84 -14.59 10.15 10.98
C ARG A 84 -13.94 11.48 10.62
N HIS A 85 -12.95 11.43 9.73
CA HIS A 85 -12.24 12.60 9.24
C HIS A 85 -11.84 12.34 7.78
N TYR A 86 -12.27 13.24 6.90
CA TYR A 86 -12.01 13.07 5.46
C TYR A 86 -10.59 13.51 5.10
N PRO A 87 -9.90 12.77 4.19
CA PRO A 87 -8.61 13.21 3.68
C PRO A 87 -8.73 14.55 2.95
N ILE A 88 -7.67 15.37 3.03
CA ILE A 88 -7.60 16.64 2.30
C ILE A 88 -7.55 16.38 0.80
N ASP A 89 -6.77 15.38 0.37
CA ASP A 89 -6.66 14.99 -1.02
C ASP A 89 -7.64 13.86 -1.31
N GLU A 90 -8.53 14.05 -2.27
CA GLU A 90 -9.50 13.03 -2.66
C GLU A 90 -8.84 11.76 -3.21
N ASN A 91 -7.60 11.85 -3.71
CA ASN A 91 -6.86 10.68 -4.17
C ASN A 91 -6.49 9.72 -3.02
N ASP A 92 -6.51 10.21 -1.78
CA ASP A 92 -6.21 9.39 -0.60
C ASP A 92 -7.43 8.58 -0.13
N ILE A 93 -8.62 8.90 -0.63
CA ILE A 93 -9.86 8.27 -0.19
C ILE A 93 -9.84 6.77 -0.41
N ALA A 94 -9.40 6.30 -1.58
CA ALA A 94 -9.37 4.88 -1.90
C ALA A 94 -8.51 4.08 -0.92
N PHE A 95 -7.36 4.62 -0.52
CA PHE A 95 -6.44 3.96 0.41
C PHE A 95 -7.02 3.89 1.82
N LEU A 96 -7.62 4.98 2.28
CA LEU A 96 -8.23 5.02 3.61
C LEU A 96 -9.46 4.12 3.67
N LEU A 97 -10.30 4.10 2.64
CA LEU A 97 -11.46 3.18 2.56
C LEU A 97 -11.01 1.72 2.61
N CYS A 98 -9.96 1.38 1.86
CA CYS A 98 -9.42 0.02 1.88
C CYS A 98 -8.91 -0.35 3.26
N ALA A 99 -8.18 0.57 3.91
CA ALA A 99 -7.64 0.33 5.24
C ALA A 99 -8.76 0.11 6.27
N MET A 100 -9.82 0.92 6.23
CA MET A 100 -10.92 0.82 7.17
C MET A 100 -11.74 -0.45 6.93
N ASN A 101 -12.16 -0.69 5.68
CA ASN A 101 -12.96 -1.86 5.34
C ASN A 101 -12.20 -3.18 5.50
N GLY A 102 -10.89 -3.15 5.31
CA GLY A 102 -10.02 -4.32 5.42
C GLY A 102 -9.44 -4.53 6.82
N HIS A 103 -9.76 -3.67 7.78
CA HIS A 103 -9.20 -3.72 9.14
C HIS A 103 -7.67 -3.73 9.13
N ALA A 104 -7.08 -2.76 8.40
CA ALA A 104 -5.64 -2.64 8.29
C ALA A 104 -5.01 -2.34 9.65
N THR A 105 -3.83 -2.91 9.88
CA THR A 105 -2.97 -2.53 11.00
C THR A 105 -2.03 -1.39 10.63
N HIS A 106 -1.69 -1.29 9.34
CA HIS A 106 -0.71 -0.32 8.84
C HIS A 106 -1.18 0.29 7.52
N LEU A 107 -0.85 1.57 7.32
CA LEU A 107 -1.00 2.27 6.05
C LEU A 107 0.31 2.99 5.76
N ILE A 108 0.95 2.66 4.65
CA ILE A 108 2.31 3.08 4.33
C ILE A 108 2.30 4.05 3.16
N SER A 109 2.89 5.23 3.37
CA SER A 109 2.91 6.30 2.37
C SER A 109 4.11 7.20 2.57
N TYR A 110 4.48 7.96 1.53
CA TYR A 110 5.40 9.09 1.64
C TYR A 110 4.68 10.43 1.67
N ASP A 111 3.34 10.43 1.51
CA ASP A 111 2.55 11.65 1.49
C ASP A 111 2.24 12.10 2.92
N SER A 112 2.73 13.29 3.31
CA SER A 112 2.50 13.82 4.65
C SER A 112 1.02 14.06 4.95
N HIS A 113 0.23 14.44 3.95
CA HIS A 113 -1.20 14.66 4.15
C HIS A 113 -1.92 13.38 4.55
N LEU A 114 -1.52 12.23 3.97
CA LEU A 114 -2.08 10.95 4.36
C LEU A 114 -1.57 10.52 5.74
N LEU A 115 -0.27 10.68 6.00
CA LEU A 115 0.33 10.32 7.29
C LEU A 115 -0.24 11.12 8.45
N ASP A 116 -0.60 12.39 8.23
CA ASP A 116 -1.16 13.26 9.26
C ASP A 116 -2.56 12.85 9.72
N LEU A 117 -3.20 11.92 9.03
CA LEU A 117 -4.48 11.35 9.46
C LEU A 117 -4.37 10.44 10.68
N ASP A 118 -3.17 10.09 11.10
CA ASP A 118 -2.90 9.14 12.18
C ASP A 118 -3.60 9.50 13.48
N ILE A 119 -3.70 10.78 13.82
CA ILE A 119 -4.37 11.25 15.04
C ILE A 119 -5.88 10.97 15.04
N HIS A 120 -6.48 10.82 13.84
CA HIS A 120 -7.91 10.56 13.70
C HIS A 120 -8.24 9.06 13.59
N TYR A 121 -7.23 8.22 13.36
CA TYR A 121 -7.39 6.77 13.17
C TYR A 121 -6.36 6.01 14.01
N PRO A 122 -6.52 6.04 15.35
CA PRO A 122 -5.51 5.46 16.26
C PRO A 122 -5.38 3.93 16.13
N GLU A 123 -6.35 3.26 15.51
CA GLU A 123 -6.30 1.83 15.26
C GLU A 123 -5.36 1.43 14.12
N ILE A 124 -4.90 2.40 13.32
CA ILE A 124 -4.02 2.15 12.17
C ILE A 124 -2.68 2.85 12.41
N ILE A 125 -1.59 2.16 12.15
CA ILE A 125 -0.25 2.75 12.22
C ILE A 125 0.08 3.32 10.84
N PHE A 126 0.19 4.66 10.76
CA PHE A 126 0.58 5.35 9.53
C PHE A 126 2.08 5.60 9.58
N SER A 127 2.80 5.21 8.54
CA SER A 127 4.24 5.45 8.47
C SER A 127 4.76 5.46 7.04
N SER A 128 6.01 5.91 6.88
CA SER A 128 6.76 5.72 5.64
C SER A 128 7.37 4.31 5.61
N ALA A 129 8.12 4.01 4.54
CA ALA A 129 8.61 2.66 4.29
C ALA A 129 9.59 2.14 5.36
N ILE A 130 10.52 2.98 5.81
CA ILE A 130 11.59 2.50 6.71
C ILE A 130 11.05 2.06 8.07
N PRO A 131 10.18 2.82 8.77
CA PRO A 131 9.60 2.33 10.00
C PRO A 131 8.83 1.02 9.83
N PHE A 132 8.10 0.87 8.73
CA PHE A 132 7.38 -0.36 8.44
C PHE A 132 8.32 -1.54 8.23
N LEU A 133 9.40 -1.35 7.48
CA LEU A 133 10.42 -2.38 7.29
C LEU A 133 11.04 -2.82 8.61
N ASN A 134 11.32 -1.87 9.49
CA ASN A 134 11.87 -2.20 10.81
C ASN A 134 10.91 -3.11 11.58
N THR A 135 9.60 -2.84 11.48
CA THR A 135 8.60 -3.70 12.09
C THR A 135 8.62 -5.10 11.47
N LEU A 136 8.66 -5.21 10.15
CA LEU A 136 8.71 -6.52 9.48
C LEU A 136 9.94 -7.32 9.85
N ARG A 137 11.09 -6.67 9.94
CA ARG A 137 12.36 -7.32 10.27
C ARG A 137 12.38 -7.87 11.70
N GLN A 138 11.61 -7.31 12.61
CA GLN A 138 11.55 -7.73 14.00
C GLN A 138 10.64 -8.93 14.26
N ILE A 139 9.75 -9.25 13.33
CA ILE A 139 8.74 -10.30 13.50
C ILE A 139 9.31 -11.70 13.25
N GLN A 140 10.45 -11.79 12.66
CA GLN A 140 11.07 -13.09 12.34
C GLN A 140 11.45 -13.93 13.58
#